data_6ab79a014afac836468352810602f934
#
_entry.id   6ab79a014afac836468352810602f934
#
_cell.length_a   1.000
_cell.length_b   1.000
_cell.length_c   1.000
_cell.angle_alpha   90.00
_cell.angle_beta   90.00
_cell.angle_gamma   90.00
#
_symmetry.space_group_name_H-M   'P 1'
#
loop_
_entity.id
_entity.type
_entity.pdbx_description
1 polymer ?
#
loop_
_entity_poly.entity_id
_entity_poly.type
_entity_poly.pdbx_seq_one_letter_code
_entity_poly.pdbx_strand_id
1 'polypeptide(L)'
;MQLHKLSQTVYYSDCDPKTDRPVLGYLHGEKLSVMIDAGNSARHSADFLAAVQAQGLPLPDYCVLTHWHWDHTFGMCSLSCPTIAHTECQKKLLSMSHGNGPIPQ
;
A
#
# COMPACT_ATOMS: atom_id res chain seq x y z
N MET A 1 -11.95 7.60 5.76
CA MET A 1 -11.77 6.88 4.48
C MET A 1 -12.79 5.76 4.37
N GLN A 2 -13.36 5.59 3.21
CA GLN A 2 -14.33 4.54 2.97
C GLN A 2 -13.71 3.39 2.18
N LEU A 3 -13.95 2.17 2.64
CA LEU A 3 -13.53 0.95 1.97
C LEU A 3 -14.72 0.32 1.28
N HIS A 4 -14.62 0.11 -0.02
CA HIS A 4 -15.69 -0.45 -0.84
C HIS A 4 -15.45 -1.94 -1.05
N LYS A 5 -16.53 -2.71 -1.03
CA LYS A 5 -16.46 -4.14 -1.29
C LYS A 5 -16.83 -4.40 -2.75
N LEU A 6 -15.86 -4.88 -3.52
CA LEU A 6 -16.07 -5.20 -4.93
C LEU A 6 -16.58 -6.63 -5.11
N SER A 7 -16.09 -7.54 -4.31
CA SER A 7 -16.52 -8.95 -4.31
C SER A 7 -16.34 -9.50 -2.90
N GLN A 8 -16.58 -10.79 -2.71
CA GLN A 8 -16.43 -11.41 -1.39
C GLN A 8 -15.00 -11.33 -0.85
N THR A 9 -14.02 -11.17 -1.75
CA THR A 9 -12.61 -11.19 -1.36
C THR A 9 -11.87 -9.91 -1.72
N VAL A 10 -12.49 -8.99 -2.46
CA VAL A 10 -11.79 -7.82 -2.98
C VAL A 10 -12.43 -6.54 -2.47
N TYR A 11 -11.59 -5.67 -1.92
CA TYR A 11 -11.98 -4.37 -1.40
C TYR A 11 -11.06 -3.29 -1.98
N TYR A 12 -11.52 -2.06 -1.99
CA TYR A 12 -10.70 -0.95 -2.48
C TYR A 12 -11.13 0.36 -1.83
N SER A 13 -10.21 1.33 -1.81
CA SER A 13 -10.50 2.69 -1.38
C SER A 13 -10.61 3.60 -2.60
N ASP A 14 -11.27 4.74 -2.43
CA ASP A 14 -11.40 5.72 -3.50
C ASP A 14 -10.08 6.47 -3.71
N CYS A 15 -9.85 6.92 -4.94
CA CYS A 15 -8.79 7.87 -5.18
C CYS A 15 -9.25 9.26 -4.71
N ASP A 16 -8.28 10.09 -4.33
CA ASP A 16 -8.54 11.47 -3.95
C ASP A 16 -7.52 12.38 -4.65
N PRO A 17 -7.92 13.02 -5.76
CA PRO A 17 -7.01 13.87 -6.50
C PRO A 17 -6.51 15.09 -5.72
N LYS A 18 -7.26 15.52 -4.72
CA LYS A 18 -6.86 16.68 -3.92
C LYS A 18 -5.67 16.39 -3.02
N THR A 19 -5.50 15.13 -2.64
CA THR A 19 -4.40 14.70 -1.77
C THR A 19 -3.44 13.77 -2.49
N ASP A 20 -3.60 13.58 -3.80
CA ASP A 20 -2.81 12.66 -4.62
C ASP A 20 -2.87 11.22 -4.10
N ARG A 21 -3.98 10.84 -3.48
CA ARG A 21 -4.16 9.48 -2.98
C ARG A 21 -4.73 8.58 -4.08
N PRO A 22 -3.99 7.56 -4.50
CA PRO A 22 -4.51 6.59 -5.46
C PRO A 22 -5.46 5.60 -4.80
N VAL A 23 -6.11 4.79 -5.61
CA VAL A 23 -6.87 3.64 -5.13
C VAL A 23 -5.88 2.65 -4.50
N LEU A 24 -6.23 2.17 -3.31
CA LEU A 24 -5.52 1.05 -2.69
C LEU A 24 -6.45 -0.16 -2.68
N GLY A 25 -5.87 -1.34 -2.79
CA GLY A 25 -6.62 -2.58 -2.82
C GLY A 25 -6.36 -3.45 -1.60
N TYR A 26 -7.31 -4.34 -1.32
CA TYR A 26 -7.19 -5.31 -0.25
C TYR A 26 -7.86 -6.60 -0.69
N LEU A 27 -7.12 -7.70 -0.59
CA LEU A 27 -7.62 -9.03 -0.92
C LEU A 27 -7.69 -9.83 0.36
N HIS A 28 -8.87 -10.36 0.66
CA HIS A 28 -9.08 -11.21 1.83
C HIS A 28 -9.23 -12.65 1.38
N GLY A 29 -8.11 -13.38 1.37
CA GLY A 29 -8.10 -14.80 1.02
C GLY A 29 -8.44 -15.68 2.21
N GLU A 30 -8.53 -16.97 1.97
CA GLU A 30 -8.83 -17.93 3.02
C GLU A 30 -7.71 -18.03 4.05
N LYS A 31 -6.46 -17.93 3.61
CA LYS A 31 -5.28 -18.09 4.46
C LYS A 31 -4.50 -16.82 4.65
N LEU A 32 -4.52 -15.94 3.68
CA LEU A 32 -3.73 -14.71 3.67
C LEU A 32 -4.59 -13.53 3.27
N SER A 33 -4.23 -12.37 3.79
CA SER A 33 -4.78 -11.10 3.33
C SER A 33 -3.64 -10.26 2.78
N VAL A 34 -3.91 -9.55 1.70
CA VAL A 34 -2.89 -8.82 0.95
C VAL A 34 -3.39 -7.41 0.65
N MET A 35 -2.54 -6.44 0.94
CA MET A 35 -2.76 -5.05 0.55
C MET A 35 -2.08 -4.80 -0.80
N ILE A 36 -2.75 -4.09 -1.69
CA ILE A 36 -2.20 -3.76 -3.01
C ILE A 36 -1.85 -2.28 -3.02
N ASP A 37 -0.57 -2.00 -3.17
CA ASP A 37 0.05 -0.69 -3.04
C ASP A 37 -0.04 -0.15 -1.61
N ALA A 38 0.88 0.75 -1.29
CA ALA A 38 1.09 1.20 0.09
C ALA A 38 0.63 2.63 0.34
N GLY A 39 0.20 3.34 -0.70
CA GLY A 39 -0.23 4.71 -0.57
C GLY A 39 0.89 5.72 -0.68
N ASN A 40 0.53 7.00 -0.62
CA ASN A 40 1.46 8.10 -0.86
C ASN A 40 2.18 8.58 0.39
N SER A 41 1.80 8.07 1.55
CA SER A 41 2.34 8.53 2.83
C SER A 41 2.00 7.54 3.93
N ALA A 42 2.66 7.69 5.07
CA ALA A 42 2.34 6.92 6.27
C ALA A 42 0.88 7.15 6.69
N ARG A 43 0.40 8.40 6.54
CA ARG A 43 -0.98 8.74 6.90
C ARG A 43 -1.98 8.03 6.00
N HIS A 44 -1.72 8.01 4.69
CA HIS A 44 -2.60 7.32 3.74
C HIS A 44 -2.68 5.82 4.06
N SER A 45 -1.54 5.20 4.30
CA SER A 45 -1.48 3.80 4.68
C SER A 45 -2.24 3.53 5.99
N ALA A 46 -2.04 4.38 6.99
CA ALA A 46 -2.70 4.23 8.29
C ALA A 46 -4.22 4.38 8.16
N ASP A 47 -4.68 5.35 7.38
CA ASP A 47 -6.11 5.56 7.15
C ASP A 47 -6.74 4.36 6.45
N PHE A 48 -6.02 3.78 5.48
CA PHE A 48 -6.49 2.60 4.78
C PHE A 48 -6.61 1.40 5.72
N LEU A 49 -5.58 1.16 6.53
CA LEU A 49 -5.60 0.04 7.47
C LEU A 49 -6.69 0.21 8.53
N ALA A 50 -6.94 1.43 8.97
CA ALA A 50 -8.02 1.71 9.90
C ALA A 50 -9.38 1.38 9.26
N ALA A 51 -9.55 1.68 7.98
CA ALA A 51 -10.79 1.36 7.25
C ALA A 51 -10.96 -0.15 7.10
N VAL A 52 -9.86 -0.87 6.86
CA VAL A 52 -9.87 -2.34 6.79
C VAL A 52 -10.35 -2.92 8.12
N GLN A 53 -9.77 -2.46 9.23
CA GLN A 53 -10.14 -2.94 10.56
C GLN A 53 -11.57 -2.57 10.93
N ALA A 54 -12.03 -1.40 10.52
CA ALA A 54 -13.40 -0.95 10.78
C ALA A 54 -14.44 -1.87 10.13
N GLN A 55 -14.06 -2.59 9.08
CA GLN A 55 -14.94 -3.58 8.45
C GLN A 55 -14.79 -4.97 9.06
N GLY A 56 -14.03 -5.12 10.12
CA GLY A 56 -13.83 -6.40 10.76
C GLY A 56 -12.84 -7.30 10.03
N LEU A 57 -12.07 -6.75 9.11
CA LEU A 57 -11.09 -7.49 8.34
C LEU A 57 -9.73 -7.49 9.07
N PRO A 58 -8.93 -8.56 8.91
CA PRO A 58 -7.61 -8.59 9.53
C PRO A 58 -6.64 -7.64 8.82
N LEU A 59 -5.59 -7.24 9.52
CA LEU A 59 -4.49 -6.51 8.89
C LEU A 59 -3.84 -7.39 7.83
N PRO A 60 -3.29 -6.79 6.76
CA PRO A 60 -2.70 -7.59 5.69
C PRO A 60 -1.44 -8.31 6.16
N ASP A 61 -1.22 -9.50 5.64
CA ASP A 61 0.00 -10.27 5.86
C ASP A 61 1.13 -9.77 4.97
N TYR A 62 0.79 -9.24 3.81
CA TYR A 62 1.75 -8.72 2.84
C TYR A 62 1.20 -7.48 2.16
N CYS A 63 2.11 -6.63 1.69
CA CYS A 63 1.78 -5.53 0.78
C CYS A 63 2.46 -5.82 -0.55
N VAL A 64 1.71 -5.81 -1.64
CA VAL A 64 2.24 -6.03 -2.98
C VAL A 64 2.24 -4.70 -3.72
N LEU A 65 3.40 -4.28 -4.20
CA LEU A 65 3.53 -3.04 -4.99
C LEU A 65 3.32 -3.34 -6.46
N THR A 66 2.47 -2.56 -7.11
CA THR A 66 2.22 -2.70 -8.54
C THR A 66 3.32 -2.03 -9.36
N HIS A 67 3.86 -0.92 -8.87
CA HIS A 67 4.94 -0.18 -9.53
C HIS A 67 5.62 0.74 -8.52
N TRP A 68 6.64 1.49 -8.98
CA TRP A 68 7.54 2.22 -8.08
C TRP A 68 7.12 3.66 -7.79
N HIS A 69 6.09 4.21 -8.43
CA HIS A 69 5.70 5.62 -8.27
C HIS A 69 5.42 5.95 -6.80
N TRP A 70 5.79 7.14 -6.39
CA TRP A 70 5.79 7.55 -4.99
C TRP A 70 4.43 7.45 -4.32
N ASP A 71 3.36 7.77 -5.05
CA ASP A 71 2.02 7.77 -4.51
C ASP A 71 1.50 6.36 -4.21
N HIS A 72 2.20 5.32 -4.71
CA HIS A 72 1.89 3.93 -4.43
C HIS A 72 2.86 3.26 -3.47
N THR A 73 4.00 3.91 -3.16
CA THR A 73 5.08 3.26 -2.42
C THR A 73 5.50 3.97 -1.14
N PHE A 74 5.28 5.27 -1.02
CA PHE A 74 5.84 6.03 0.11
C PHE A 74 5.25 5.62 1.46
N GLY A 75 4.08 5.01 1.50
CA GLY A 75 3.50 4.50 2.73
C GLY A 75 4.10 3.19 3.22
N MET A 76 4.93 2.51 2.41
CA MET A 76 5.40 1.16 2.74
C MET A 76 6.27 1.11 3.99
N CYS A 77 7.00 2.18 4.29
CA CYS A 77 7.89 2.23 5.46
C CYS A 77 7.14 2.22 6.79
N SER A 78 5.87 2.55 6.77
CA SER A 78 5.04 2.56 7.98
C SER A 78 4.30 1.25 8.19
N LEU A 79 4.39 0.31 7.24
CA LEU A 79 3.69 -0.96 7.33
C LEU A 79 4.46 -1.93 8.21
N SER A 80 3.73 -2.73 8.99
CA SER A 80 4.34 -3.77 9.82
C SER A 80 4.48 -5.10 9.07
N CYS A 81 3.87 -5.23 7.89
CA CYS A 81 3.96 -6.44 7.08
C CYS A 81 5.06 -6.33 6.02
N PRO A 82 5.57 -7.47 5.53
CA PRO A 82 6.54 -7.46 4.44
C PRO A 82 5.95 -6.90 3.15
N THR A 83 6.79 -6.25 2.37
CA THR A 83 6.43 -5.70 1.07
C THR A 83 7.02 -6.55 -0.03
N ILE A 84 6.20 -6.90 -1.02
CA ILE A 84 6.60 -7.71 -2.17
C ILE A 84 6.52 -6.83 -3.42
N ALA A 85 7.58 -6.83 -4.22
CA ALA A 85 7.62 -6.04 -5.44
C ALA A 85 8.43 -6.81 -6.50
N HIS A 86 8.14 -6.50 -7.76
CA HIS A 86 8.96 -7.01 -8.85
C HIS A 86 10.40 -6.51 -8.70
N THR A 87 11.37 -7.33 -9.10
CA THR A 87 12.79 -6.99 -8.96
C THR A 87 13.14 -5.64 -9.57
N GLU A 88 12.59 -5.30 -10.73
CA GLU A 88 12.85 -4.02 -11.38
C GLU A 88 12.27 -2.85 -10.57
N CYS A 89 11.13 -3.05 -9.94
CA CYS A 89 10.55 -2.06 -9.03
C CYS A 89 11.48 -1.82 -7.84
N GLN A 90 11.98 -2.88 -7.24
CA GLN A 90 12.91 -2.80 -6.13
C GLN A 90 14.19 -2.05 -6.52
N LYS A 91 14.76 -2.37 -7.69
CA LYS A 91 15.94 -1.68 -8.19
C LYS A 91 15.70 -0.19 -8.36
N LYS A 92 14.54 0.18 -8.88
CA LYS A 92 14.20 1.59 -9.09
C LYS A 92 14.09 2.32 -7.77
N LEU A 93 13.43 1.73 -6.78
CA LEU A 93 13.29 2.31 -5.45
C LEU A 93 14.65 2.50 -4.79
N LEU A 94 15.52 1.50 -4.87
CA LEU A 94 16.87 1.59 -4.31
C LEU A 94 17.69 2.65 -5.04
N SER A 95 17.58 2.73 -6.36
CA SER A 95 18.25 3.75 -7.16
C SER A 95 17.84 5.15 -6.73
N MET A 96 16.55 5.38 -6.53
CA MET A 96 16.04 6.68 -6.07
C MET A 96 16.57 7.01 -4.68
N SER A 97 16.59 6.02 -3.80
CA SER A 97 17.08 6.20 -2.44
C SER A 97 18.54 6.60 -2.41
N HIS A 98 19.38 5.99 -3.26
CA HIS A 98 20.80 6.29 -3.31
C HIS A 98 21.13 7.45 -4.24
N GLY A 99 20.40 7.58 -5.34
CA GLY A 99 20.68 8.59 -6.37
C GLY A 99 20.32 10.00 -5.97
N ASN A 100 19.50 10.18 -4.96
CA ASN A 100 19.05 11.49 -4.51
C ASN A 100 19.87 12.01 -3.33
N GLY A 101 21.10 11.55 -3.22
CA GLY A 101 22.00 11.99 -2.18
C GLY A 101 21.84 11.18 -0.90
N PRO A 102 22.25 11.76 0.23
CA PRO A 102 22.36 11.01 1.48
C PRO A 102 21.00 10.70 2.07
N ILE A 103 20.24 9.85 1.42
CA ILE A 103 19.02 9.34 2.00
C ILE A 103 19.44 8.44 3.17
N PRO A 104 18.81 8.57 4.33
CA PRO A 104 19.10 7.69 5.44
C PRO A 104 18.93 6.26 5.01
N GLN A 105 19.96 5.51 5.16
CA GLN A 105 20.01 4.12 4.71
C GLN A 105 19.36 3.22 5.73
#